data_7a6e6ebc11c5ae5610e51c57f7d18ce7
#
_entry.id   7a6e6ebc11c5ae5610e51c57f7d18ce7
#
_cell.length_a   1.000
_cell.length_b   1.000
_cell.length_c   1.000
_cell.angle_alpha   90.00
_cell.angle_beta   90.00
_cell.angle_gamma   90.00
#
_symmetry.space_group_name_H-M   'P 1'
#
loop_
_entity.id
_entity.type
_entity.pdbx_description
1 polymer ?
#
loop_
_entity_poly.entity_id
_entity_poly.type
_entity_poly.pdbx_seq_one_letter_code
_entity_poly.pdbx_strand_id
1 'polypeptide(L)'
;MSDTGSSGATARAQSDDRTLAFVVYAMHFVAPFVFGLTALIGVAIAYVRRPAAEPVLASHYRFQIRVFWVGFGLSIVAALAVMFGMGMIVWELAGAFLSDLPTDPTEAVTRNLDVDLPVAAFVSLIIASCAWIATALWMIVASVAGALRLSAGRGIRMKAERP
;
A
#
# COMPACT_ATOMS: atom_id res chain seq x y z
N MET A 1 3.22 44.17 -27.97
CA MET A 1 2.99 42.85 -28.61
C MET A 1 3.92 41.83 -28.00
N SER A 2 3.67 41.37 -26.74
CA SER A 2 4.57 40.42 -26.05
C SER A 2 3.82 39.43 -25.12
N ASP A 3 2.51 39.18 -25.33
CA ASP A 3 1.70 38.45 -24.34
C ASP A 3 1.36 37.00 -24.74
N THR A 4 1.72 36.54 -25.94
CA THR A 4 1.39 35.18 -26.42
C THR A 4 2.35 34.10 -25.90
N GLY A 5 3.54 34.46 -25.44
CA GLY A 5 4.55 33.52 -24.95
C GLY A 5 4.26 33.03 -23.54
N SER A 6 3.74 33.88 -22.66
CA SER A 6 3.48 33.52 -21.24
C SER A 6 2.25 32.64 -21.09
N SER A 7 1.21 32.85 -21.89
CA SER A 7 -0.02 32.05 -21.90
C SER A 7 0.24 30.59 -22.34
N GLY A 8 1.11 30.39 -23.32
CA GLY A 8 1.48 29.05 -23.79
C GLY A 8 2.33 28.27 -22.80
N ALA A 9 3.20 28.93 -22.05
CA ALA A 9 4.04 28.29 -21.04
C ALA A 9 3.23 27.84 -19.82
N THR A 10 2.28 28.67 -19.35
CA THR A 10 1.39 28.32 -18.24
C THR A 10 0.44 27.17 -18.59
N ALA A 11 -0.13 27.16 -19.80
CA ALA A 11 -0.99 26.09 -20.27
C ALA A 11 -0.24 24.74 -20.35
N ARG A 12 1.03 24.73 -20.78
CA ARG A 12 1.88 23.53 -20.82
C ARG A 12 2.19 23.03 -19.41
N ALA A 13 2.60 23.91 -18.51
CA ALA A 13 2.89 23.53 -17.11
C ALA A 13 1.66 22.90 -16.42
N GLN A 14 0.47 23.42 -16.69
CA GLN A 14 -0.79 22.90 -16.16
C GLN A 14 -1.15 21.52 -16.75
N SER A 15 -0.89 21.30 -18.05
CA SER A 15 -1.09 19.98 -18.68
C SER A 15 -0.13 18.93 -18.11
N ASP A 16 1.12 19.31 -17.86
CA ASP A 16 2.15 18.44 -17.31
C ASP A 16 1.82 18.03 -15.86
N ASP A 17 1.37 18.97 -15.04
CA ASP A 17 0.95 18.69 -13.66
C ASP A 17 -0.29 17.77 -13.60
N ARG A 18 -1.22 17.92 -14.53
CA ARG A 18 -2.38 17.03 -14.65
C ARG A 18 -1.95 15.62 -15.05
N THR A 19 -1.04 15.50 -16.00
CA THR A 19 -0.48 14.22 -16.42
C THR A 19 0.24 13.52 -15.26
N LEU A 20 1.05 14.26 -14.49
CA LEU A 20 1.71 13.74 -13.31
C LEU A 20 0.72 13.23 -12.26
N ALA A 21 -0.39 13.94 -12.02
CA ALA A 21 -1.42 13.48 -11.10
C ALA A 21 -2.06 12.16 -11.55
N PHE A 22 -2.27 11.94 -12.86
CA PHE A 22 -2.72 10.65 -13.41
C PHE A 22 -1.67 9.56 -13.22
N VAL A 23 -0.40 9.86 -13.47
CA VAL A 23 0.70 8.90 -13.25
C VAL A 23 0.74 8.45 -11.80
N VAL A 24 0.56 9.36 -10.83
CA VAL A 24 0.52 8.99 -9.41
C VAL A 24 -0.68 8.08 -9.10
N TYR A 25 -1.86 8.32 -9.69
CA TYR A 25 -2.99 7.39 -9.55
C TYR A 25 -2.69 6.02 -10.15
N ALA A 26 -2.05 5.95 -11.32
CA ALA A 26 -1.62 4.70 -11.92
C ALA A 26 -0.61 3.95 -11.03
N MET A 27 0.34 4.67 -10.42
CA MET A 27 1.30 4.09 -9.47
C MET A 27 0.62 3.49 -8.24
N HIS A 28 -0.39 4.17 -7.67
CA HIS A 28 -1.16 3.64 -6.55
C HIS A 28 -2.03 2.44 -6.96
N PHE A 29 -2.58 2.46 -8.17
CA PHE A 29 -3.35 1.34 -8.70
C PHE A 29 -2.50 0.07 -8.86
N VAL A 30 -1.27 0.20 -9.35
CA VAL A 30 -0.34 -0.93 -9.54
C VAL A 30 0.33 -1.37 -8.25
N ALA A 31 0.37 -0.51 -7.22
CA ALA A 31 1.11 -0.75 -5.98
C ALA A 31 0.83 -2.10 -5.29
N PRO A 32 -0.42 -2.60 -5.20
CA PRO A 32 -0.69 -3.89 -4.58
C PRO A 32 -0.02 -5.08 -5.28
N PHE A 33 0.26 -4.95 -6.58
CA PHE A 33 0.88 -6.01 -7.39
C PHE A 33 2.40 -6.03 -7.32
N VAL A 34 3.02 -4.94 -6.83
CA VAL A 34 4.48 -4.76 -6.72
C VAL A 34 4.91 -4.41 -5.29
N PHE A 35 4.23 -4.98 -4.30
CA PHE A 35 4.53 -4.81 -2.87
C PHE A 35 4.61 -3.34 -2.41
N GLY A 36 3.83 -2.45 -3.03
CA GLY A 36 3.74 -1.05 -2.63
C GLY A 36 4.87 -0.14 -3.12
N LEU A 37 5.90 -0.63 -3.82
CA LEU A 37 7.05 0.16 -4.25
C LEU A 37 6.66 1.37 -5.10
N THR A 38 5.72 1.20 -6.03
CA THR A 38 5.23 2.30 -6.88
C THR A 38 4.46 3.35 -6.07
N ALA A 39 3.78 2.97 -4.99
CA ALA A 39 3.08 3.93 -4.14
C ALA A 39 4.05 4.86 -3.38
N LEU A 40 5.23 4.36 -2.98
CA LEU A 40 6.27 5.19 -2.35
C LEU A 40 6.74 6.30 -3.30
N ILE A 41 7.00 5.94 -4.57
CA ILE A 41 7.37 6.93 -5.58
C ILE A 41 6.21 7.90 -5.83
N GLY A 42 4.98 7.38 -5.96
CA GLY A 42 3.78 8.18 -6.18
C GLY A 42 3.53 9.19 -5.06
N VAL A 43 3.66 8.77 -3.80
CA VAL A 43 3.47 9.68 -2.67
C VAL A 43 4.58 10.74 -2.58
N ALA A 44 5.82 10.40 -2.90
CA ALA A 44 6.92 11.37 -2.96
C ALA A 44 6.64 12.46 -4.01
N ILE A 45 6.21 12.08 -5.22
CA ILE A 45 5.79 13.02 -6.26
C ILE A 45 4.64 13.92 -5.74
N ALA A 46 3.62 13.32 -5.09
CA ALA A 46 2.49 14.06 -4.56
C ALA A 46 2.91 15.09 -3.49
N TYR A 47 3.85 14.76 -2.61
CA TYR A 47 4.38 15.70 -1.61
C TYR A 47 5.14 16.86 -2.25
N VAL A 48 6.00 16.58 -3.23
CA VAL A 48 6.82 17.61 -3.90
C VAL A 48 5.95 18.56 -4.74
N ARG A 49 4.95 18.02 -5.45
CA ARG A 49 4.12 18.82 -6.37
C ARG A 49 3.00 19.57 -5.69
N ARG A 50 2.48 19.07 -4.58
CA ARG A 50 1.33 19.67 -3.87
C ARG A 50 1.47 21.18 -3.58
N PRO A 51 2.61 21.73 -3.12
CA PRO A 51 2.72 23.14 -2.77
C PRO A 51 2.62 24.09 -3.96
N ALA A 52 3.09 23.64 -5.14
CA ALA A 52 3.13 24.45 -6.37
C ALA A 52 1.91 24.22 -7.28
N ALA A 53 1.04 23.25 -6.96
CA ALA A 53 -0.09 22.87 -7.77
C ALA A 53 -1.27 23.83 -7.60
N GLU A 54 -2.06 24.02 -8.68
CA GLU A 54 -3.34 24.71 -8.61
C GLU A 54 -4.29 24.08 -7.57
N PRO A 55 -5.25 24.83 -7.01
CA PRO A 55 -6.13 24.36 -5.94
C PRO A 55 -6.84 23.03 -6.24
N VAL A 56 -7.27 22.83 -7.48
CA VAL A 56 -7.91 21.56 -7.91
C VAL A 56 -6.91 20.41 -7.84
N LEU A 57 -5.74 20.55 -8.46
CA LEU A 57 -4.68 19.53 -8.46
C LEU A 57 -4.10 19.30 -7.07
N ALA A 58 -3.91 20.34 -6.27
CA ALA A 58 -3.49 20.25 -4.87
C ALA A 58 -4.45 19.39 -4.04
N SER A 59 -5.77 19.44 -4.33
CA SER A 59 -6.76 18.59 -3.69
C SER A 59 -6.57 17.10 -4.04
N HIS A 60 -6.20 16.80 -5.29
CA HIS A 60 -5.89 15.43 -5.72
C HIS A 60 -4.60 14.92 -5.08
N TYR A 61 -3.54 15.71 -5.01
CA TYR A 61 -2.30 15.32 -4.31
C TYR A 61 -2.52 15.06 -2.82
N ARG A 62 -3.34 15.88 -2.13
CA ARG A 62 -3.73 15.61 -0.73
C ARG A 62 -4.49 14.29 -0.59
N PHE A 63 -5.37 13.97 -1.52
CA PHE A 63 -6.10 12.71 -1.53
C PHE A 63 -5.16 11.52 -1.76
N GLN A 64 -4.24 11.61 -2.73
CA GLN A 64 -3.24 10.58 -3.01
C GLN A 64 -2.36 10.28 -1.80
N ILE A 65 -1.91 11.32 -1.10
CA ILE A 65 -1.16 11.17 0.17
C ILE A 65 -2.00 10.43 1.22
N ARG A 66 -3.30 10.74 1.35
CA ARG A 66 -4.19 10.02 2.27
C ARG A 66 -4.38 8.57 1.84
N VAL A 67 -4.57 8.30 0.54
CA VAL A 67 -4.69 6.93 0.01
C VAL A 67 -3.48 6.11 0.38
N PHE A 68 -2.29 6.68 0.20
CA PHE A 68 -1.03 6.04 0.59
C PHE A 68 -0.98 5.73 2.09
N TRP A 69 -1.23 6.70 2.96
CA TRP A 69 -1.09 6.49 4.42
C TRP A 69 -2.10 5.49 4.98
N VAL A 70 -3.33 5.46 4.46
CA VAL A 70 -4.31 4.44 4.85
C VAL A 70 -3.86 3.06 4.37
N GLY A 71 -3.45 2.92 3.11
CA GLY A 71 -2.94 1.66 2.58
C GLY A 71 -1.69 1.18 3.32
N PHE A 72 -0.76 2.09 3.65
CA PHE A 72 0.45 1.80 4.40
C PHE A 72 0.13 1.30 5.83
N GLY A 73 -0.79 1.96 6.53
CA GLY A 73 -1.24 1.53 7.85
C GLY A 73 -1.85 0.12 7.83
N LEU A 74 -2.71 -0.18 6.86
CA LEU A 74 -3.27 -1.53 6.68
C LEU A 74 -2.17 -2.56 6.34
N SER A 75 -1.18 -2.18 5.54
CA SER A 75 -0.05 -3.06 5.22
C SER A 75 0.82 -3.37 6.44
N ILE A 76 1.00 -2.41 7.36
CA ILE A 76 1.68 -2.67 8.64
C ILE A 76 0.91 -3.70 9.47
N VAL A 77 -0.41 -3.57 9.57
CA VAL A 77 -1.25 -4.54 10.29
C VAL A 77 -1.10 -5.93 9.68
N ALA A 78 -1.15 -6.03 8.34
CA ALA A 78 -0.95 -7.29 7.63
C ALA A 78 0.44 -7.89 7.92
N ALA A 79 1.49 -7.09 7.85
CA ALA A 79 2.86 -7.52 8.10
C ALA A 79 3.06 -8.01 9.54
N LEU A 80 2.54 -7.30 10.54
CA LEU A 80 2.61 -7.71 11.94
C LEU A 80 1.86 -9.03 12.17
N ALA A 81 0.69 -9.21 11.55
CA ALA A 81 -0.07 -10.45 11.65
C ALA A 81 0.68 -11.63 11.00
N VAL A 82 1.33 -11.43 9.84
CA VAL A 82 2.19 -12.45 9.21
C VAL A 82 3.36 -12.79 10.12
N MET A 83 4.08 -11.78 10.64
CA MET A 83 5.23 -12.00 11.51
C MET A 83 4.86 -12.79 12.77
N PHE A 84 3.72 -12.45 13.37
CA PHE A 84 3.23 -13.16 14.55
C PHE A 84 2.87 -14.61 14.22
N GLY A 85 2.09 -14.86 13.17
CA GLY A 85 1.68 -16.20 12.77
C GLY A 85 2.85 -17.08 12.34
N MET A 86 3.75 -16.54 11.53
CA MET A 86 4.97 -17.24 11.12
C MET A 86 5.90 -17.49 12.31
N GLY A 87 6.03 -16.53 13.22
CA GLY A 87 6.82 -16.69 14.45
C GLY A 87 6.32 -17.85 15.31
N MET A 88 5.02 -18.01 15.47
CA MET A 88 4.42 -19.16 16.19
C MET A 88 4.72 -20.48 15.47
N ILE A 89 4.57 -20.54 14.16
CA ILE A 89 4.87 -21.76 13.39
C ILE A 89 6.36 -22.12 13.52
N VAL A 90 7.25 -21.16 13.40
CA VAL A 90 8.70 -21.38 13.53
C VAL A 90 9.05 -21.84 14.95
N TRP A 91 8.40 -21.27 15.97
CA TRP A 91 8.60 -21.65 17.37
C TRP A 91 8.21 -23.11 17.62
N GLU A 92 7.02 -23.54 17.17
CA GLU A 92 6.56 -24.93 17.28
C GLU A 92 7.46 -25.90 16.52
N LEU A 93 7.83 -25.54 15.28
CA LEU A 93 8.72 -26.35 14.47
C LEU A 93 10.11 -26.49 15.09
N ALA A 94 10.68 -25.39 15.61
CA ALA A 94 11.95 -25.42 16.31
C ALA A 94 11.88 -26.26 17.60
N GLY A 95 10.80 -26.13 18.37
CA GLY A 95 10.55 -26.94 19.56
C GLY A 95 10.48 -28.44 19.24
N ALA A 96 9.69 -28.80 18.23
CA ALA A 96 9.60 -30.18 17.76
C ALA A 96 10.94 -30.73 17.29
N PHE A 97 11.72 -29.94 16.55
CA PHE A 97 13.05 -30.34 16.08
C PHE A 97 14.06 -30.51 17.22
N LEU A 98 14.07 -29.57 18.18
CA LEU A 98 15.03 -29.60 19.30
C LEU A 98 14.72 -30.67 20.35
N SER A 99 13.42 -30.92 20.65
CA SER A 99 13.01 -31.95 21.59
C SER A 99 13.25 -33.35 21.03
N ASP A 100 13.36 -33.47 19.74
CA ASP A 100 13.40 -34.71 18.99
C ASP A 100 14.79 -35.06 18.46
N LEU A 101 15.87 -34.39 18.93
CA LEU A 101 17.24 -34.78 18.60
C LEU A 101 17.50 -36.21 19.14
N PRO A 102 17.73 -37.21 18.25
CA PRO A 102 17.92 -38.60 18.69
C PRO A 102 19.15 -38.70 19.50
N THR A 103 19.02 -39.32 20.67
CA THR A 103 20.15 -39.78 21.51
C THR A 103 20.77 -41.05 20.96
N ASP A 104 20.05 -41.79 20.10
CA ASP A 104 20.50 -43.02 19.45
C ASP A 104 20.29 -42.95 17.92
N PRO A 105 21.32 -43.27 17.09
CA PRO A 105 21.21 -43.23 15.61
C PRO A 105 20.14 -44.15 15.01
N THR A 106 19.73 -45.21 15.73
CA THR A 106 18.73 -46.19 15.28
C THR A 106 17.28 -45.66 15.39
N GLU A 107 17.03 -44.72 16.27
CA GLU A 107 15.71 -44.11 16.42
C GLU A 107 15.38 -43.06 15.32
N ALA A 108 16.38 -42.54 14.61
CA ALA A 108 16.23 -41.52 13.62
C ALA A 108 15.41 -41.96 12.38
N VAL A 109 15.30 -43.28 12.12
CA VAL A 109 14.71 -43.84 10.87
C VAL A 109 13.19 -43.98 10.94
N THR A 110 12.58 -43.98 12.14
CA THR A 110 11.14 -44.28 12.31
C THR A 110 10.30 -43.14 12.87
N ARG A 111 10.86 -41.95 12.95
CA ARG A 111 10.22 -40.80 13.61
C ARG A 111 9.23 -40.03 12.72
N ASN A 112 8.00 -39.92 13.20
CA ASN A 112 7.02 -38.93 12.70
C ASN A 112 7.16 -37.67 13.57
N LEU A 113 7.51 -36.55 12.96
CA LEU A 113 7.45 -35.24 13.61
C LEU A 113 5.98 -34.89 13.90
N ASP A 114 5.61 -34.93 15.16
CA ASP A 114 4.28 -34.49 15.61
C ASP A 114 4.36 -32.97 15.86
N VAL A 115 3.86 -32.20 14.89
CA VAL A 115 3.85 -30.73 14.95
C VAL A 115 2.40 -30.27 15.14
N ASP A 116 2.08 -29.86 16.35
CA ASP A 116 0.76 -29.30 16.67
C ASP A 116 0.76 -27.79 16.39
N LEU A 117 0.32 -27.42 15.21
CA LEU A 117 0.30 -26.01 14.80
C LEU A 117 -0.81 -25.23 15.54
N PRO A 118 -0.46 -24.16 16.29
CA PRO A 118 -1.42 -23.43 17.09
C PRO A 118 -2.49 -22.74 16.21
N VAL A 119 -3.74 -22.86 16.57
CA VAL A 119 -4.88 -22.21 15.90
C VAL A 119 -4.66 -20.70 15.75
N ALA A 120 -3.99 -20.07 16.72
CA ALA A 120 -3.64 -18.65 16.67
C ALA A 120 -2.75 -18.27 15.46
N ALA A 121 -1.88 -19.19 15.01
CA ALA A 121 -1.08 -18.97 13.80
C ALA A 121 -1.97 -18.90 12.55
N PHE A 122 -2.94 -19.79 12.40
CA PHE A 122 -3.88 -19.76 11.29
C PHE A 122 -4.77 -18.52 11.34
N VAL A 123 -5.29 -18.16 12.50
CA VAL A 123 -6.12 -16.96 12.69
C VAL A 123 -5.34 -15.70 12.30
N SER A 124 -4.07 -15.58 12.70
CA SER A 124 -3.25 -14.41 12.35
C SER A 124 -2.95 -14.33 10.84
N LEU A 125 -2.75 -15.47 10.16
CA LEU A 125 -2.58 -15.51 8.71
C LEU A 125 -3.87 -15.12 7.96
N ILE A 126 -5.04 -15.50 8.48
CA ILE A 126 -6.34 -15.06 7.94
C ILE A 126 -6.49 -13.54 8.10
N ILE A 127 -6.17 -13.00 9.29
CA ILE A 127 -6.20 -11.54 9.52
C ILE A 127 -5.25 -10.83 8.55
N ALA A 128 -4.05 -11.34 8.36
CA ALA A 128 -3.07 -10.79 7.41
C ALA A 128 -3.62 -10.78 5.98
N SER A 129 -4.22 -11.87 5.54
CA SER A 129 -4.81 -12.00 4.21
C SER A 129 -5.97 -11.02 4.01
N CYS A 130 -6.86 -10.90 4.99
CA CYS A 130 -7.96 -9.94 4.96
C CYS A 130 -7.44 -8.48 4.90
N ALA A 131 -6.43 -8.14 5.70
CA ALA A 131 -5.82 -6.82 5.69
C ALA A 131 -5.12 -6.51 4.36
N TRP A 132 -4.47 -7.49 3.75
CA TRP A 132 -3.85 -7.35 2.43
C TRP A 132 -4.91 -7.10 1.33
N ILE A 133 -5.98 -7.89 1.33
CA ILE A 133 -7.10 -7.71 0.38
C ILE A 133 -7.74 -6.33 0.58
N ALA A 134 -7.98 -5.91 1.82
CA ALA A 134 -8.54 -4.60 2.12
C ALA A 134 -7.64 -3.46 1.62
N THR A 135 -6.31 -3.59 1.77
CA THR A 135 -5.33 -2.65 1.24
C THR A 135 -5.40 -2.56 -0.28
N ALA A 136 -5.42 -3.70 -0.97
CA ALA A 136 -5.50 -3.76 -2.42
C ALA A 136 -6.79 -3.10 -2.94
N LEU A 137 -7.93 -3.48 -2.37
CA LEU A 137 -9.22 -2.90 -2.73
C LEU A 137 -9.26 -1.39 -2.46
N TRP A 138 -8.76 -0.94 -1.31
CA TRP A 138 -8.68 0.47 -0.99
C TRP A 138 -7.87 1.25 -2.03
N MET A 139 -6.66 0.79 -2.36
CA MET A 139 -5.77 1.47 -3.31
C MET A 139 -6.37 1.50 -4.71
N ILE A 140 -6.93 0.38 -5.18
CA ILE A 140 -7.56 0.28 -6.51
C ILE A 140 -8.77 1.21 -6.60
N VAL A 141 -9.73 1.09 -5.67
CA VAL A 141 -10.98 1.87 -5.69
C VAL A 141 -10.70 3.36 -5.56
N ALA A 142 -9.81 3.75 -4.62
CA ALA A 142 -9.45 5.15 -4.41
C ALA A 142 -8.74 5.74 -5.64
N SER A 143 -7.84 4.97 -6.28
CA SER A 143 -7.12 5.42 -7.48
C SER A 143 -8.06 5.61 -8.67
N VAL A 144 -8.95 4.66 -8.92
CA VAL A 144 -9.95 4.76 -9.99
C VAL A 144 -10.90 5.94 -9.74
N ALA A 145 -11.46 6.06 -8.54
CA ALA A 145 -12.36 7.15 -8.18
C ALA A 145 -11.68 8.53 -8.30
N GLY A 146 -10.41 8.63 -7.88
CA GLY A 146 -9.62 9.84 -7.99
C GLY A 146 -9.31 10.21 -9.43
N ALA A 147 -8.90 9.24 -10.25
CA ALA A 147 -8.62 9.44 -11.68
C ALA A 147 -9.87 9.86 -12.46
N LEU A 148 -11.02 9.25 -12.21
CA LEU A 148 -12.30 9.64 -12.83
C LEU A 148 -12.71 11.07 -12.48
N ARG A 149 -12.50 11.51 -11.24
CA ARG A 149 -12.78 12.91 -10.85
C ARG A 149 -11.81 13.87 -11.52
N LEU A 150 -10.54 13.49 -11.60
CA LEU A 150 -9.51 14.29 -12.28
C LEU A 150 -9.80 14.43 -13.79
N SER A 151 -10.25 13.34 -14.45
CA SER A 151 -10.65 13.39 -15.87
C SER A 151 -11.82 14.33 -16.10
N ALA A 152 -12.77 14.40 -15.16
CA ALA A 152 -13.90 15.31 -15.21
C ALA A 152 -13.57 16.75 -14.78
N GLY A 153 -12.29 17.10 -14.50
CA GLY A 153 -11.87 18.43 -14.04
C GLY A 153 -12.40 18.80 -12.64
N ARG A 154 -12.86 17.84 -11.85
CA ARG A 154 -13.48 18.06 -10.54
C ARG A 154 -12.47 17.86 -9.42
N GLY A 155 -12.32 18.87 -8.54
CA GLY A 155 -11.53 18.72 -7.31
C GLY A 155 -12.15 17.73 -6.32
N ILE A 156 -11.32 17.20 -5.40
CA ILE A 156 -11.76 16.32 -4.32
C ILE A 156 -12.13 17.19 -3.11
N ARG A 157 -13.44 17.26 -2.80
CA ARG A 157 -13.91 17.89 -1.56
C ARG A 157 -13.57 16.99 -0.37
N MET A 158 -12.61 17.40 0.44
CA MET A 158 -12.42 16.80 1.76
C MET A 158 -13.26 17.58 2.78
N LYS A 159 -14.02 16.84 3.60
CA LYS A 159 -15.04 17.36 4.56
C LYS A 159 -14.44 18.12 5.77
N ALA A 160 -13.28 18.72 5.65
CA ALA A 160 -12.58 19.35 6.79
C ALA A 160 -11.98 20.73 6.44
N GLU A 161 -12.79 21.60 5.85
CA GLU A 161 -12.56 23.04 5.93
C GLU A 161 -13.90 23.69 6.21
N ARG A 162 -14.33 23.63 7.49
CA ARG A 162 -15.21 24.68 8.05
C ARG A 162 -14.30 25.74 8.65
N PRO A 163 -14.54 26.99 8.34
CA PRO A 163 -13.83 28.13 8.96
C PRO A 163 -14.09 28.18 10.45
#